data_81233921272f8374200ff349ffa87ad4
#
_entry.id   81233921272f8374200ff349ffa87ad4
#
_cell.length_a   1.000
_cell.length_b   1.000
_cell.length_c   1.000
_cell.angle_alpha   90.00
_cell.angle_beta   90.00
_cell.angle_gamma   90.00
#
_symmetry.space_group_name_H-M   'P 1'
#
loop_
_entity.id
_entity.type
_entity.pdbx_description
1 polymer ?
#
loop_
_entity_poly.entity_id
_entity_poly.type
_entity_poly.pdbx_seq_one_letter_code
_entity_poly.pdbx_strand_id
1 'polypeptide(L)'
;MDKFLRVNFSKGCPPLFTTLKSLYYNPEKVSTIQELVTGYEASLRTCDLFGPCENGEREPPTTLLWVRYFLAQHFDKLGQCSLALDYINAAIASTPTLIELFYLKAKIYKHVGNLKEAAKWMDEAQSLDTADRFINSKCAKYMLRANMVKDAEEMCSKFTREGTSAMENLNEMQCMWFQTECAAAYQRLGKYGEALKKCHEVERKISQPKN
;
A
#
# COMPACT_ATOMS: atom_id res chain seq x y z
N MET A 1 -4.87 -25.82 -7.15
CA MET A 1 -4.43 -24.65 -6.33
C MET A 1 -2.93 -24.71 -6.08
N ASP A 2 -2.41 -25.75 -5.51
CA ASP A 2 -0.99 -25.92 -5.15
C ASP A 2 -0.02 -25.59 -6.29
N LYS A 3 -0.09 -26.29 -7.42
CA LYS A 3 0.76 -26.03 -8.60
C LYS A 3 0.69 -24.56 -9.09
N PHE A 4 -0.49 -23.96 -9.05
CA PHE A 4 -0.67 -22.56 -9.46
C PHE A 4 0.07 -21.59 -8.53
N LEU A 5 -0.05 -21.80 -7.21
CA LEU A 5 0.62 -20.98 -6.20
C LEU A 5 2.14 -21.08 -6.31
N ARG A 6 2.70 -22.29 -6.36
CA ARG A 6 4.14 -22.54 -6.45
C ARG A 6 4.76 -21.82 -7.66
N VAL A 7 4.18 -22.01 -8.84
CA VAL A 7 4.68 -21.36 -10.07
C VAL A 7 4.68 -19.83 -9.97
N ASN A 8 3.65 -19.24 -9.35
CA ASN A 8 3.58 -17.78 -9.20
C ASN A 8 4.53 -17.25 -8.14
N PHE A 9 4.78 -18.00 -7.08
CA PHE A 9 5.78 -17.62 -6.08
C PHE A 9 7.21 -17.72 -6.61
N SER A 10 7.56 -18.80 -7.30
CA SER A 10 8.88 -18.95 -7.95
C SER A 10 9.15 -17.87 -8.98
N LYS A 11 8.12 -17.44 -9.73
CA LYS A 11 8.21 -16.34 -10.70
C LYS A 11 8.20 -14.94 -10.07
N GLY A 12 7.90 -14.83 -8.79
CA GLY A 12 7.81 -13.52 -8.12
C GLY A 12 6.68 -12.65 -8.66
N CYS A 13 5.43 -13.11 -8.55
CA CYS A 13 4.25 -12.44 -9.10
C CYS A 13 3.57 -11.54 -8.05
N PRO A 14 3.82 -10.20 -8.00
CA PRO A 14 3.26 -9.31 -6.96
C PRO A 14 1.73 -9.27 -6.91
N PRO A 15 0.99 -9.31 -8.05
CA PRO A 15 -0.47 -9.25 -8.03
C PRO A 15 -1.16 -10.56 -7.66
N LEU A 16 -0.44 -11.62 -7.29
CA LEU A 16 -1.00 -12.95 -7.00
C LEU A 16 -2.16 -12.90 -6.00
N PHE A 17 -2.00 -12.14 -4.90
CA PHE A 17 -3.07 -11.99 -3.92
C PHE A 17 -4.34 -11.35 -4.52
N THR A 18 -4.16 -10.32 -5.33
CA THR A 18 -5.29 -9.63 -5.99
C THR A 18 -6.04 -10.55 -6.93
N THR A 19 -5.32 -11.41 -7.66
CA THR A 19 -5.91 -12.43 -8.55
C THR A 19 -6.77 -13.44 -7.78
N LEU A 20 -6.35 -13.81 -6.56
CA LEU A 20 -7.07 -14.78 -5.73
C LEU A 20 -8.15 -14.15 -4.83
N LYS A 21 -8.26 -12.83 -4.80
CA LYS A 21 -9.13 -12.09 -3.88
C LYS A 21 -10.61 -12.51 -3.98
N SER A 22 -11.07 -12.90 -5.16
CA SER A 22 -12.44 -13.40 -5.37
C SER A 22 -12.74 -14.72 -4.64
N LEU A 23 -11.71 -15.49 -4.27
CA LEU A 23 -11.88 -16.74 -3.52
C LEU A 23 -12.16 -16.50 -2.03
N TYR A 24 -11.88 -15.30 -1.52
CA TYR A 24 -12.01 -14.97 -0.09
C TYR A 24 -13.46 -14.84 0.41
N TYR A 25 -14.45 -14.99 -0.47
CA TYR A 25 -15.86 -15.12 -0.07
C TYR A 25 -16.21 -16.54 0.42
N ASN A 26 -15.35 -17.54 0.19
CA ASN A 26 -15.55 -18.92 0.60
C ASN A 26 -14.54 -19.29 1.70
N PRO A 27 -14.98 -19.53 2.95
CA PRO A 27 -14.10 -19.84 4.08
C PRO A 27 -13.24 -21.09 3.89
N GLU A 28 -13.75 -22.14 3.25
CA GLU A 28 -13.00 -23.37 3.00
C GLU A 28 -11.80 -23.12 2.06
N LYS A 29 -12.02 -22.30 1.01
CA LYS A 29 -10.93 -21.90 0.11
C LYS A 29 -9.89 -21.05 0.81
N VAL A 30 -10.31 -20.17 1.71
CA VAL A 30 -9.41 -19.33 2.53
C VAL A 30 -8.55 -20.22 3.42
N SER A 31 -9.15 -21.19 4.14
CA SER A 31 -8.42 -22.15 4.98
C SER A 31 -7.41 -22.95 4.15
N THR A 32 -7.82 -23.48 3.01
CA THR A 32 -6.92 -24.21 2.10
C THR A 32 -5.75 -23.35 1.62
N ILE A 33 -5.99 -22.09 1.25
CA ILE A 33 -4.92 -21.16 0.83
C ILE A 33 -3.97 -20.92 2.01
N GLN A 34 -4.52 -20.65 3.20
CA GLN A 34 -3.72 -20.41 4.40
C GLN A 34 -2.82 -21.59 4.72
N GLU A 35 -3.37 -22.80 4.79
CA GLU A 35 -2.63 -24.05 5.08
C GLU A 35 -1.50 -24.28 4.08
N LEU A 36 -1.77 -24.15 2.79
CA LEU A 36 -0.76 -24.32 1.74
C LEU A 36 0.36 -23.29 1.89
N VAL A 37 0.01 -21.99 1.99
CA VAL A 37 1.02 -20.93 1.93
C VAL A 37 1.82 -20.81 3.23
N THR A 38 1.22 -21.11 4.40
CA THR A 38 1.97 -21.21 5.65
C THR A 38 2.90 -22.44 5.65
N GLY A 39 2.47 -23.55 5.05
CA GLY A 39 3.32 -24.73 4.83
C GLY A 39 4.52 -24.42 3.93
N TYR A 40 4.32 -23.65 2.86
CA TYR A 40 5.42 -23.19 1.98
C TYR A 40 6.42 -22.30 2.74
N GLU A 41 5.93 -21.33 3.53
CA GLU A 41 6.82 -20.45 4.32
C GLU A 41 7.70 -21.26 5.26
N ALA A 42 7.11 -22.20 6.00
CA ALA A 42 7.85 -23.04 6.94
C ALA A 42 8.90 -23.91 6.23
N SER A 43 8.55 -24.51 5.09
CA SER A 43 9.47 -25.36 4.32
C SER A 43 10.58 -24.54 3.65
N LEU A 44 10.25 -23.44 2.97
CA LEU A 44 11.22 -22.57 2.31
C LEU A 44 12.22 -21.97 3.30
N ARG A 45 11.79 -21.67 4.53
CA ARG A 45 12.67 -21.14 5.56
C ARG A 45 13.70 -22.16 6.05
N THR A 46 13.40 -23.45 5.98
CA THR A 46 14.25 -24.52 6.52
C THR A 46 15.10 -25.24 5.47
N CYS A 47 14.59 -25.41 4.26
CA CYS A 47 15.23 -26.23 3.23
C CYS A 47 15.22 -25.64 1.82
N ASP A 48 14.72 -24.42 1.63
CA ASP A 48 14.58 -23.75 0.33
C ASP A 48 13.72 -24.54 -0.69
N LEU A 49 12.78 -25.36 -0.22
CA LEU A 49 11.87 -26.17 -1.02
C LEU A 49 10.42 -25.91 -0.60
N PHE A 50 9.46 -26.09 -1.49
CA PHE A 50 8.03 -25.98 -1.15
C PHE A 50 7.51 -27.10 -0.25
N GLY A 51 8.20 -28.23 -0.19
CA GLY A 51 7.86 -29.37 0.68
C GLY A 51 9.10 -30.09 1.19
N PRO A 52 9.07 -30.64 2.44
CA PRO A 52 10.25 -31.22 3.10
C PRO A 52 10.74 -32.54 2.47
N CYS A 53 9.94 -33.17 1.61
CA CYS A 53 10.24 -34.44 0.95
C CYS A 53 10.46 -34.31 -0.56
N GLU A 54 10.64 -33.10 -1.07
CA GLU A 54 10.80 -32.86 -2.52
C GLU A 54 12.28 -32.99 -2.91
N ASN A 55 12.57 -33.97 -3.80
CA ASN A 55 13.84 -34.08 -4.48
C ASN A 55 13.82 -33.11 -5.69
N GLY A 56 14.03 -31.81 -5.45
CA GLY A 56 13.99 -30.79 -6.48
C GLY A 56 15.15 -29.81 -6.38
N GLU A 57 15.28 -28.94 -7.37
CA GLU A 57 16.16 -27.79 -7.30
C GLU A 57 15.66 -26.83 -6.21
N ARG A 58 16.60 -26.24 -5.46
CA ARG A 58 16.26 -25.25 -4.43
C ARG A 58 15.63 -24.02 -5.07
N GLU A 59 14.60 -23.53 -4.44
CA GLU A 59 13.95 -22.29 -4.83
C GLU A 59 14.87 -21.07 -4.55
N PRO A 60 14.82 -20.04 -5.38
CA PRO A 60 15.58 -18.82 -5.13
C PRO A 60 15.07 -18.13 -3.84
N PRO A 61 15.95 -17.39 -3.13
CA PRO A 61 15.57 -16.68 -1.89
C PRO A 61 14.39 -15.70 -2.07
N THR A 62 14.18 -15.21 -3.29
CA THR A 62 13.05 -14.35 -3.66
C THR A 62 11.70 -15.07 -3.55
N THR A 63 11.66 -16.40 -3.64
CA THR A 63 10.42 -17.17 -3.47
C THR A 63 9.86 -17.01 -2.06
N LEU A 64 10.71 -17.14 -1.03
CA LEU A 64 10.31 -16.92 0.36
C LEU A 64 9.82 -15.48 0.61
N LEU A 65 10.47 -14.50 -0.02
CA LEU A 65 10.06 -13.10 0.04
C LEU A 65 8.61 -12.93 -0.45
N TRP A 66 8.27 -13.48 -1.61
CA TRP A 66 6.93 -13.35 -2.19
C TRP A 66 5.87 -14.16 -1.43
N VAL A 67 6.25 -15.28 -0.84
CA VAL A 67 5.37 -16.03 0.07
C VAL A 67 5.03 -15.19 1.30
N ARG A 68 6.01 -14.55 1.94
CA ARG A 68 5.79 -13.66 3.09
C ARG A 68 4.98 -12.42 2.73
N TYR A 69 5.23 -11.83 1.56
CA TYR A 69 4.44 -10.71 1.04
C TYR A 69 2.97 -11.10 0.82
N PHE A 70 2.72 -12.30 0.31
CA PHE A 70 1.36 -12.83 0.16
C PHE A 70 0.70 -13.07 1.52
N LEU A 71 1.39 -13.72 2.47
CA LEU A 71 0.87 -13.97 3.82
C LEU A 71 0.53 -12.68 4.56
N ALA A 72 1.35 -11.64 4.40
CA ALA A 72 1.03 -10.33 4.97
C ALA A 72 -0.29 -9.76 4.41
N GLN A 73 -0.53 -9.88 3.11
CA GLN A 73 -1.80 -9.46 2.48
C GLN A 73 -2.97 -10.35 2.90
N HIS A 74 -2.73 -11.66 3.04
CA HIS A 74 -3.72 -12.64 3.48
C HIS A 74 -4.20 -12.33 4.90
N PHE A 75 -3.29 -12.19 5.85
CA PHE A 75 -3.63 -11.90 7.25
C PHE A 75 -4.19 -10.49 7.44
N ASP A 76 -3.73 -9.49 6.68
CA ASP A 76 -4.35 -8.16 6.64
C ASP A 76 -5.82 -8.25 6.19
N LYS A 77 -6.12 -9.04 5.16
CA LYS A 77 -7.48 -9.27 4.67
C LYS A 77 -8.38 -9.97 5.69
N LEU A 78 -7.81 -10.84 6.51
CA LEU A 78 -8.53 -11.55 7.59
C LEU A 78 -8.65 -10.72 8.88
N GLY A 79 -8.10 -9.49 8.92
CA GLY A 79 -8.09 -8.65 10.10
C GLY A 79 -7.06 -9.06 11.17
N GLN A 80 -6.18 -10.01 10.88
CA GLN A 80 -5.11 -10.47 11.78
C GLN A 80 -3.86 -9.61 11.60
N CYS A 81 -3.99 -8.33 11.97
CA CYS A 81 -3.00 -7.32 11.64
C CYS A 81 -1.63 -7.55 12.30
N SER A 82 -1.57 -8.15 13.49
CA SER A 82 -0.29 -8.49 14.15
C SER A 82 0.51 -9.47 13.29
N LEU A 83 -0.11 -10.57 12.88
CA LEU A 83 0.53 -11.56 11.99
C LEU A 83 0.92 -10.96 10.63
N ALA A 84 0.06 -10.09 10.08
CA ALA A 84 0.38 -9.39 8.85
C ALA A 84 1.64 -8.52 9.00
N LEU A 85 1.80 -7.82 10.14
CA LEU A 85 2.98 -7.02 10.45
C LEU A 85 4.22 -7.89 10.67
N ASP A 86 4.10 -9.05 11.30
CA ASP A 86 5.23 -9.98 11.50
C ASP A 86 5.78 -10.46 10.16
N TYR A 87 4.93 -10.91 9.24
CA TYR A 87 5.34 -11.34 7.91
C TYR A 87 5.94 -10.23 7.07
N ILE A 88 5.34 -9.03 7.07
CA ILE A 88 5.88 -7.92 6.30
C ILE A 88 7.21 -7.41 6.87
N ASN A 89 7.38 -7.39 8.19
CA ASN A 89 8.63 -7.01 8.83
C ASN A 89 9.75 -8.01 8.49
N ALA A 90 9.45 -9.32 8.51
CA ALA A 90 10.40 -10.35 8.08
C ALA A 90 10.79 -10.21 6.60
N ALA A 91 9.87 -9.80 5.73
CA ALA A 91 10.14 -9.53 4.33
C ALA A 91 11.02 -8.28 4.15
N ILE A 92 10.74 -7.18 4.86
CA ILE A 92 11.53 -5.94 4.82
C ILE A 92 12.96 -6.20 5.34
N ALA A 93 13.11 -7.00 6.41
CA ALA A 93 14.43 -7.33 6.94
C ALA A 93 15.32 -8.09 5.93
N SER A 94 14.72 -8.91 5.06
CA SER A 94 15.44 -9.61 4.00
C SER A 94 15.68 -8.76 2.75
N THR A 95 14.80 -7.79 2.45
CA THR A 95 14.88 -6.98 1.21
C THR A 95 14.41 -5.55 1.50
N PRO A 96 15.27 -4.71 2.10
CA PRO A 96 14.90 -3.37 2.56
C PRO A 96 14.75 -2.32 1.45
N THR A 97 14.94 -2.69 0.19
CA THR A 97 14.85 -1.77 -0.97
C THR A 97 13.61 -1.99 -1.83
N LEU A 98 12.74 -2.94 -1.47
CA LEU A 98 11.55 -3.25 -2.26
C LEU A 98 10.36 -2.41 -1.80
N ILE A 99 9.96 -1.44 -2.62
CA ILE A 99 8.93 -0.43 -2.31
C ILE A 99 7.59 -1.06 -1.95
N GLU A 100 7.20 -2.15 -2.62
CA GLU A 100 5.94 -2.85 -2.40
C GLU A 100 5.75 -3.30 -0.96
N LEU A 101 6.85 -3.61 -0.25
CA LEU A 101 6.80 -4.04 1.15
C LEU A 101 6.41 -2.88 2.06
N PHE A 102 7.00 -1.72 1.86
CA PHE A 102 6.72 -0.49 2.61
C PHE A 102 5.30 0.00 2.34
N TYR A 103 4.90 -0.02 1.07
CA TYR A 103 3.53 0.30 0.66
C TYR A 103 2.50 -0.62 1.32
N LEU A 104 2.76 -1.94 1.37
CA LEU A 104 1.88 -2.89 2.05
C LEU A 104 1.84 -2.65 3.56
N LYS A 105 2.99 -2.40 4.19
CA LYS A 105 3.06 -2.09 5.62
C LYS A 105 2.26 -0.83 5.97
N ALA A 106 2.39 0.23 5.18
CA ALA A 106 1.57 1.44 5.32
C ALA A 106 0.07 1.13 5.20
N LYS A 107 -0.30 0.24 4.28
CA LYS A 107 -1.68 -0.19 4.08
C LYS A 107 -2.23 -0.97 5.26
N ILE A 108 -1.44 -1.85 5.87
CA ILE A 108 -1.81 -2.59 7.09
C ILE A 108 -2.08 -1.61 8.23
N TYR A 109 -1.17 -0.65 8.49
CA TYR A 109 -1.39 0.38 9.52
C TYR A 109 -2.64 1.23 9.25
N LYS A 110 -2.93 1.55 8.00
CA LYS A 110 -4.18 2.25 7.64
C LYS A 110 -5.42 1.42 8.00
N HIS A 111 -5.40 0.10 7.79
CA HIS A 111 -6.52 -0.79 8.11
C HIS A 111 -6.72 -0.92 9.63
N VAL A 112 -5.65 -0.88 10.40
CA VAL A 112 -5.69 -0.81 11.88
C VAL A 112 -6.21 0.53 12.39
N GLY A 113 -6.25 1.58 11.56
CA GLY A 113 -6.65 2.93 11.95
C GLY A 113 -5.49 3.79 12.46
N ASN A 114 -4.26 3.28 12.49
CA ASN A 114 -3.07 4.07 12.85
C ASN A 114 -2.57 4.87 11.64
N LEU A 115 -3.25 6.00 11.38
CA LEU A 115 -3.00 6.82 10.19
C LEU A 115 -1.63 7.52 10.23
N LYS A 116 -1.09 7.80 11.42
CA LYS A 116 0.25 8.42 11.55
C LYS A 116 1.35 7.45 11.14
N GLU A 117 1.31 6.22 11.65
CA GLU A 117 2.26 5.18 11.22
C GLU A 117 2.07 4.83 9.75
N ALA A 118 0.84 4.80 9.26
CA ALA A 118 0.57 4.57 7.84
C ALA A 118 1.21 5.65 6.94
N ALA A 119 1.12 6.93 7.33
CA ALA A 119 1.76 8.03 6.61
C ALA A 119 3.29 7.92 6.65
N LYS A 120 3.87 7.60 7.81
CA LYS A 120 5.31 7.39 7.97
C LYS A 120 5.86 6.29 7.05
N TRP A 121 5.23 5.11 7.07
CA TRP A 121 5.67 4.00 6.21
C TRP A 121 5.44 4.26 4.72
N MET A 122 4.48 5.12 4.39
CA MET A 122 4.27 5.57 3.02
C MET A 122 5.34 6.57 2.57
N ASP A 123 5.84 7.41 3.48
CA ASP A 123 6.95 8.33 3.25
C ASP A 123 8.27 7.57 3.06
N GLU A 124 8.51 6.53 3.86
CA GLU A 124 9.63 5.60 3.65
C GLU A 124 9.57 4.95 2.24
N ALA A 125 8.39 4.50 1.81
CA ALA A 125 8.21 3.96 0.45
C ALA A 125 8.54 5.00 -0.63
N GLN A 126 8.12 6.25 -0.45
CA GLN A 126 8.38 7.34 -1.38
C GLN A 126 9.87 7.72 -1.42
N SER A 127 10.58 7.61 -0.30
CA SER A 127 12.01 7.92 -0.23
C SER A 127 12.88 6.93 -0.99
N LEU A 128 12.40 5.69 -1.22
CA LEU A 128 13.11 4.68 -2.03
C LEU A 128 13.04 4.98 -3.54
N ASP A 129 11.96 5.61 -4.02
CA ASP A 129 11.84 6.09 -5.39
C ASP A 129 11.09 7.42 -5.42
N THR A 130 11.85 8.51 -5.37
CA THR A 130 11.32 9.87 -5.36
C THR A 130 10.74 10.30 -6.71
N ALA A 131 11.00 9.56 -7.78
CA ALA A 131 10.50 9.82 -9.14
C ALA A 131 9.14 9.16 -9.42
N ASP A 132 8.71 8.22 -8.59
CA ASP A 132 7.42 7.54 -8.76
C ASP A 132 6.25 8.45 -8.35
N ARG A 133 5.53 8.97 -9.35
CA ARG A 133 4.35 9.83 -9.14
C ARG A 133 3.19 9.10 -8.46
N PHE A 134 3.05 7.79 -8.66
CA PHE A 134 1.99 7.01 -8.01
C PHE A 134 2.23 6.94 -6.50
N ILE A 135 3.46 6.57 -6.10
CA ILE A 135 3.84 6.48 -4.69
C ILE A 135 3.77 7.87 -4.04
N ASN A 136 4.27 8.92 -4.70
CA ASN A 136 4.16 10.30 -4.22
C ASN A 136 2.70 10.71 -3.95
N SER A 137 1.80 10.49 -4.91
CA SER A 137 0.37 10.80 -4.74
C SER A 137 -0.27 9.99 -3.60
N LYS A 138 0.13 8.72 -3.43
CA LYS A 138 -0.33 7.90 -2.30
C LYS A 138 0.19 8.43 -0.97
N CYS A 139 1.47 8.83 -0.91
CA CYS A 139 2.07 9.41 0.28
C CYS A 139 1.33 10.68 0.72
N ALA A 140 1.13 11.64 -0.19
CA ALA A 140 0.35 12.84 0.09
C ALA A 140 -1.07 12.53 0.59
N LYS A 141 -1.73 11.53 0.01
CA LYS A 141 -3.07 11.09 0.46
C LYS A 141 -3.06 10.51 1.87
N TYR A 142 -2.05 9.73 2.24
CA TYR A 142 -1.91 9.18 3.58
C TYR A 142 -1.59 10.29 4.60
N MET A 143 -0.74 11.26 4.24
CA MET A 143 -0.45 12.43 5.05
C MET A 143 -1.71 13.27 5.32
N LEU A 144 -2.54 13.54 4.31
CA LEU A 144 -3.83 14.24 4.47
C LEU A 144 -4.76 13.50 5.43
N ARG A 145 -4.84 12.18 5.34
CA ARG A 145 -5.65 11.35 6.25
C ARG A 145 -5.13 11.37 7.68
N ALA A 146 -3.82 11.55 7.86
CA ALA A 146 -3.18 11.76 9.14
C ALA A 146 -3.24 13.22 9.64
N ASN A 147 -3.95 14.12 8.92
CA ASN A 147 -4.08 15.55 9.19
C ASN A 147 -2.77 16.37 9.03
N MET A 148 -1.81 15.84 8.28
CA MET A 148 -0.51 16.44 7.98
C MET A 148 -0.61 17.23 6.66
N VAL A 149 -1.36 18.33 6.67
CA VAL A 149 -1.71 19.05 5.42
C VAL A 149 -0.49 19.70 4.79
N LYS A 150 0.40 20.31 5.58
CA LYS A 150 1.61 20.97 5.08
C LYS A 150 2.57 19.96 4.44
N ASP A 151 2.78 18.83 5.11
CA ASP A 151 3.67 17.78 4.60
C ASP A 151 3.13 17.19 3.28
N ALA A 152 1.81 17.03 3.18
CA ALA A 152 1.15 16.59 1.95
C ALA A 152 1.30 17.61 0.81
N GLU A 153 1.23 18.90 1.10
CA GLU A 153 1.47 19.96 0.13
C GLU A 153 2.92 19.96 -0.37
N GLU A 154 3.89 19.85 0.54
CA GLU A 154 5.31 19.68 0.21
C GLU A 154 5.56 18.42 -0.62
N MET A 155 4.94 17.29 -0.25
CA MET A 155 5.02 16.06 -1.02
C MET A 155 4.51 16.24 -2.46
N CYS A 156 3.41 16.93 -2.65
CA CYS A 156 2.87 17.22 -3.97
C CYS A 156 3.73 18.24 -4.75
N SER A 157 4.44 19.16 -4.07
CA SER A 157 5.29 20.17 -4.73
C SER A 157 6.41 19.55 -5.56
N LYS A 158 6.86 18.35 -5.21
CA LYS A 158 7.89 17.61 -5.97
C LYS A 158 7.52 17.36 -7.44
N PHE A 159 6.24 17.43 -7.79
CA PHE A 159 5.73 17.21 -9.16
C PHE A 159 4.89 18.35 -9.71
N THR A 160 4.95 19.53 -9.07
CA THR A 160 4.34 20.77 -9.55
C THR A 160 5.38 21.67 -10.21
N ARG A 161 4.92 22.74 -10.86
CA ARG A 161 5.81 23.71 -11.52
C ARG A 161 6.62 24.47 -10.47
N GLU A 162 7.89 24.71 -10.77
CA GLU A 162 8.72 25.61 -9.98
C GLU A 162 8.19 27.05 -10.05
N GLY A 163 8.31 27.79 -8.93
CA GLY A 163 7.92 29.20 -8.85
C GLY A 163 6.42 29.47 -8.64
N THR A 164 5.59 28.42 -8.58
CA THR A 164 4.16 28.54 -8.22
C THR A 164 3.86 27.73 -6.96
N SER A 165 2.84 28.15 -6.19
CA SER A 165 2.36 27.37 -5.07
C SER A 165 1.88 25.98 -5.55
N ALA A 166 2.31 24.91 -4.86
CA ALA A 166 1.85 23.56 -5.16
C ALA A 166 0.32 23.48 -5.12
N MET A 167 -0.32 24.18 -4.19
CA MET A 167 -1.77 24.24 -4.03
C MET A 167 -2.46 24.90 -5.23
N GLU A 168 -1.91 26.00 -5.75
CA GLU A 168 -2.44 26.68 -6.94
C GLU A 168 -2.31 25.80 -8.17
N ASN A 169 -1.14 25.21 -8.37
CA ASN A 169 -0.89 24.33 -9.51
C ASN A 169 -1.81 23.09 -9.49
N LEU A 170 -2.00 22.45 -8.32
CA LEU A 170 -2.94 21.33 -8.17
C LEU A 170 -4.39 21.75 -8.43
N ASN A 171 -4.75 22.98 -8.09
CA ASN A 171 -6.07 23.53 -8.39
C ASN A 171 -6.25 23.80 -9.88
N GLU A 172 -5.25 24.36 -10.56
CA GLU A 172 -5.23 24.54 -12.02
C GLU A 172 -5.36 23.20 -12.77
N MET A 173 -4.62 22.18 -12.34
CA MET A 173 -4.69 20.83 -12.88
C MET A 173 -5.99 20.09 -12.55
N GLN A 174 -6.92 20.71 -11.84
CA GLN A 174 -8.18 20.10 -11.39
C GLN A 174 -7.98 18.81 -10.59
N CYS A 175 -6.98 18.77 -9.72
CA CYS A 175 -6.67 17.62 -8.88
C CYS A 175 -7.70 17.46 -7.76
N MET A 176 -8.90 16.98 -8.12
CA MET A 176 -10.08 16.93 -7.24
C MET A 176 -9.87 16.07 -6.01
N TRP A 177 -9.15 14.94 -6.14
CA TRP A 177 -8.89 14.07 -4.99
C TRP A 177 -8.08 14.78 -3.90
N PHE A 178 -7.13 15.64 -4.28
CA PHE A 178 -6.31 16.38 -3.32
C PHE A 178 -7.16 17.43 -2.59
N GLN A 179 -7.97 18.20 -3.34
CA GLN A 179 -8.85 19.21 -2.75
C GLN A 179 -9.86 18.62 -1.78
N THR A 180 -10.48 17.48 -2.13
CA THR A 180 -11.45 16.79 -1.26
C THR A 180 -10.81 16.20 0.00
N GLU A 181 -9.64 15.58 -0.11
CA GLU A 181 -8.90 15.07 1.07
C GLU A 181 -8.39 16.22 1.96
N CYS A 182 -7.97 17.36 1.37
CA CYS A 182 -7.63 18.58 2.13
C CYS A 182 -8.83 19.13 2.90
N ALA A 183 -9.99 19.25 2.25
CA ALA A 183 -11.21 19.72 2.91
C ALA A 183 -11.56 18.83 4.11
N ALA A 184 -11.50 17.51 3.93
CA ALA A 184 -11.73 16.55 5.00
C ALA A 184 -10.69 16.66 6.14
N ALA A 185 -9.42 16.89 5.82
CA ALA A 185 -8.37 17.10 6.81
C ALA A 185 -8.60 18.39 7.61
N TYR A 186 -8.91 19.50 6.96
CA TYR A 186 -9.25 20.76 7.64
C TYR A 186 -10.49 20.65 8.51
N GLN A 187 -11.51 19.92 8.07
CA GLN A 187 -12.70 19.62 8.87
C GLN A 187 -12.34 18.89 10.16
N ARG A 188 -11.52 17.83 10.08
CA ARG A 188 -11.05 17.06 11.26
C ARG A 188 -10.22 17.90 12.21
N LEU A 189 -9.49 18.90 11.68
CA LEU A 189 -8.69 19.85 12.46
C LEU A 189 -9.51 21.02 13.05
N GLY A 190 -10.82 21.09 12.81
CA GLY A 190 -11.68 22.20 13.25
C GLY A 190 -11.45 23.51 12.47
N LYS A 191 -10.70 23.49 11.36
CA LYS A 191 -10.43 24.63 10.49
C LYS A 191 -11.52 24.79 9.44
N TYR A 192 -12.73 25.07 9.89
CA TYR A 192 -13.94 25.04 9.03
C TYR A 192 -13.91 26.06 7.89
N GLY A 193 -13.30 27.25 8.10
CA GLY A 193 -13.14 28.26 7.05
C GLY A 193 -12.29 27.73 5.88
N GLU A 194 -11.15 27.07 6.17
CA GLU A 194 -10.29 26.47 5.16
C GLU A 194 -10.99 25.27 4.47
N ALA A 195 -11.71 24.47 5.24
CA ALA A 195 -12.48 23.36 4.70
C ALA A 195 -13.55 23.84 3.69
N LEU A 196 -14.33 24.87 4.06
CA LEU A 196 -15.33 25.48 3.19
C LEU A 196 -14.72 26.08 1.93
N LYS A 197 -13.58 26.78 2.05
CA LYS A 197 -12.84 27.30 0.90
C LYS A 197 -12.50 26.20 -0.10
N LYS A 198 -12.00 25.06 0.38
CA LYS A 198 -11.70 23.90 -0.47
C LYS A 198 -12.96 23.29 -1.11
N CYS A 199 -14.06 23.21 -0.39
CA CYS A 199 -15.33 22.75 -0.94
C CYS A 199 -15.82 23.66 -2.07
N HIS A 200 -15.75 24.98 -1.91
CA HIS A 200 -16.12 25.94 -2.96
C HIS A 200 -15.19 25.89 -4.17
N GLU A 201 -13.90 25.66 -3.97
CA GLU A 201 -12.96 25.42 -5.08
C GLU A 201 -13.37 24.19 -5.91
N VAL A 202 -13.77 23.09 -5.26
CA VAL A 202 -14.26 21.87 -5.92
C VAL A 202 -15.58 22.12 -6.64
N GLU A 203 -16.58 22.72 -5.96
CA GLU A 203 -17.89 23.06 -6.52
C GLU A 203 -17.78 23.91 -7.78
N ARG A 204 -16.94 24.97 -7.74
CA ARG A 204 -16.71 25.86 -8.87
C ARG A 204 -16.17 25.11 -10.09
N LYS A 205 -15.30 24.12 -9.89
CA LYS A 205 -14.74 23.32 -10.99
C LYS A 205 -15.76 22.35 -11.59
N ILE A 206 -16.65 21.79 -10.77
CA ILE A 206 -17.73 20.89 -11.24
C ILE A 206 -18.77 21.67 -12.00
N SER A 207 -19.11 22.89 -11.56
CA SER A 207 -20.15 23.73 -12.13
C SER A 207 -19.73 24.49 -13.40
N GLN A 208 -18.43 24.50 -13.75
CA GLN A 208 -17.97 25.09 -15.01
C GLN A 208 -18.38 24.21 -16.19
N PRO A 209 -19.10 24.74 -17.21
CA PRO A 209 -19.37 23.97 -18.41
C PRO A 209 -18.05 23.59 -19.08
N LYS A 210 -17.96 22.34 -19.51
CA LYS A 210 -16.83 21.91 -20.35
C LYS A 210 -16.95 22.65 -21.70
N ASN A 211 -16.08 23.62 -21.93
CA ASN A 211 -15.87 24.18 -23.25
C ASN A 211 -15.19 23.15 -24.16
#